data_b939b574723b958a5bc6fab60fa9d268
#
_entry.id   b939b574723b958a5bc6fab60fa9d268
#
_cell.length_a   1.000
_cell.length_b   1.000
_cell.length_c   1.000
_cell.angle_alpha   90.00
_cell.angle_beta   90.00
_cell.angle_gamma   90.00
#
_symmetry.space_group_name_H-M   'P 1'
#
loop_
_entity.id
_entity.type
_entity.pdbx_description
1 polymer ?
#
loop_
_entity_poly.entity_id
_entity_poly.type
_entity_poly.pdbx_seq_one_letter_code
_entity_poly.pdbx_strand_id
1 'polypeptide(L)'
;MIREVSKIKYVYELLTPRIRGAIMSVPEIERDRIQEIRLRRGRRLSVTIFSKEYFVNDNGRLMNNIGDSVQVTTEDIETIYQRAFQNSLHSFHREIARGYITVSGGCRVGFCGTAVLDPARSYAVESVKNISSLNIRIALSLIHI
;
A
#
# COMPACT_ATOMS: atom_id res chain seq x y z
N MET A 1 7.94 21.38 -20.78
CA MET A 1 7.98 19.91 -20.69
C MET A 1 7.11 19.46 -19.52
N ILE A 2 6.40 18.37 -19.67
CA ILE A 2 5.59 17.77 -18.62
C ILE A 2 6.30 16.52 -18.12
N ARG A 3 6.41 16.39 -16.81
CA ARG A 3 7.05 15.25 -16.17
C ARG A 3 6.07 14.58 -15.21
N GLU A 4 6.06 13.25 -15.21
CA GLU A 4 5.29 12.44 -14.28
C GLU A 4 6.07 12.30 -12.97
N VAL A 5 5.42 12.59 -11.83
CA VAL A 5 6.04 12.52 -10.51
C VAL A 5 5.23 11.59 -9.61
N SER A 6 5.91 10.62 -9.02
CA SER A 6 5.30 9.70 -8.06
C SER A 6 4.98 10.42 -6.75
N LYS A 7 3.84 10.07 -6.18
CA LYS A 7 3.43 10.54 -4.84
C LYS A 7 3.74 9.51 -3.76
N ILE A 8 4.72 8.67 -3.98
CA ILE A 8 5.09 7.59 -3.04
C ILE A 8 5.42 8.13 -1.64
N LYS A 9 5.97 9.34 -1.54
CA LYS A 9 6.29 9.95 -0.25
C LYS A 9 5.08 10.06 0.69
N TYR A 10 3.87 10.17 0.13
CA TYR A 10 2.66 10.28 0.94
C TYR A 10 2.28 8.98 1.63
N VAL A 11 2.82 7.84 1.22
CA VAL A 11 2.54 6.56 1.85
C VAL A 11 3.63 6.10 2.82
N TYR A 12 4.77 6.80 2.90
CA TYR A 12 5.86 6.41 3.81
C TYR A 12 5.41 6.32 5.26
N GLU A 13 4.57 7.25 5.70
CA GLU A 13 4.06 7.27 7.07
C GLU A 13 3.19 6.07 7.42
N LEU A 14 2.62 5.42 6.41
CA LEU A 14 1.79 4.24 6.62
C LEU A 14 2.64 3.00 6.85
N LEU A 15 3.85 2.96 6.30
CA LEU A 15 4.70 1.78 6.29
C LEU A 15 5.36 1.54 7.65
N THR A 16 5.48 0.28 8.04
CA THR A 16 6.25 -0.13 9.20
C THR A 16 7.74 0.08 8.93
N PRO A 17 8.59 0.24 9.98
CA PRO A 17 9.98 0.62 9.79
C PRO A 17 10.76 -0.24 8.81
N ARG A 18 10.62 -1.57 8.88
CA ARG A 18 11.34 -2.47 8.00
C ARG A 18 10.87 -2.36 6.55
N ILE A 19 9.57 -2.32 6.34
CA ILE A 19 8.99 -2.14 5.00
C ILE A 19 9.38 -0.78 4.44
N ARG A 20 9.26 0.27 5.27
CA ARG A 20 9.65 1.63 4.87
C ARG A 20 11.12 1.69 4.48
N GLY A 21 12.00 1.11 5.28
CA GLY A 21 13.43 1.08 5.02
C GLY A 21 13.75 0.41 3.69
N ALA A 22 13.12 -0.72 3.38
CA ALA A 22 13.30 -1.41 2.11
C ALA A 22 12.85 -0.55 0.93
N ILE A 23 11.67 0.04 1.00
CA ILE A 23 11.12 0.88 -0.09
C ILE A 23 12.00 2.13 -0.29
N MET A 24 12.37 2.80 0.80
CA MET A 24 13.20 4.01 0.72
C MET A 24 14.63 3.74 0.25
N SER A 25 15.09 2.48 0.36
CA SER A 25 16.41 2.07 -0.12
C SER A 25 16.42 1.74 -1.61
N VAL A 26 15.26 1.62 -2.26
CA VAL A 26 15.19 1.47 -3.71
C VAL A 26 15.77 2.74 -4.34
N PRO A 27 16.64 2.62 -5.37
CA PRO A 27 17.20 3.79 -6.03
C PRO A 27 16.11 4.77 -6.48
N GLU A 28 16.37 6.05 -6.32
CA GLU A 28 15.37 7.11 -6.53
C GLU A 28 14.65 7.02 -7.87
N ILE A 29 15.40 6.75 -8.95
CA ILE A 29 14.81 6.67 -10.29
C ILE A 29 13.74 5.57 -10.36
N GLU A 30 14.06 4.38 -9.85
CA GLU A 30 13.11 3.26 -9.82
C GLU A 30 12.01 3.51 -8.79
N ARG A 31 12.35 4.04 -7.62
CA ARG A 31 11.39 4.32 -6.56
C ARG A 31 10.30 5.27 -7.03
N ASP A 32 10.66 6.30 -7.80
CA ASP A 32 9.71 7.27 -8.33
C ASP A 32 8.79 6.67 -9.41
N ARG A 33 9.08 5.47 -9.85
CA ARG A 33 8.28 4.74 -10.85
C ARG A 33 7.43 3.63 -10.24
N ILE A 34 7.47 3.46 -8.92
CA ILE A 34 6.65 2.47 -8.26
C ILE A 34 5.18 2.86 -8.41
N GLN A 35 4.40 1.96 -9.00
CA GLN A 35 2.96 2.14 -9.22
C GLN A 35 2.14 1.52 -8.10
N GLU A 36 2.65 0.46 -7.47
CA GLU A 36 1.93 -0.29 -6.46
C GLU A 36 2.92 -0.98 -5.51
N ILE A 37 2.57 -1.01 -4.23
CA ILE A 37 3.29 -1.79 -3.21
C ILE A 37 2.34 -2.90 -2.78
N ARG A 38 2.77 -4.15 -2.90
CA ARG A 38 1.97 -5.32 -2.55
C ARG A 38 2.45 -5.94 -1.25
N LEU A 39 1.54 -6.08 -0.31
CA LEU A 39 1.80 -6.67 1.00
C LEU A 39 0.78 -7.78 1.23
N ARG A 40 1.25 -9.02 1.27
CA ARG A 40 0.42 -10.20 1.54
C ARG A 40 0.98 -10.91 2.77
N ARG A 41 0.10 -11.24 3.70
CA ARG A 41 0.48 -11.85 4.98
C ARG A 41 1.29 -13.14 4.75
N GLY A 42 2.47 -13.20 5.38
CA GLY A 42 3.37 -14.35 5.26
C GLY A 42 4.07 -14.48 3.91
N ARG A 43 3.87 -13.53 3.00
CA ARG A 43 4.51 -13.50 1.69
C ARG A 43 5.61 -12.45 1.64
N ARG A 44 6.24 -12.34 0.50
CA ARG A 44 7.36 -11.42 0.30
C ARG A 44 6.90 -10.09 -0.27
N LEU A 45 7.55 -9.01 0.21
CA LEU A 45 7.29 -7.66 -0.28
C LEU A 45 7.58 -7.56 -1.77
N SER A 46 6.64 -6.99 -2.53
CA SER A 46 6.85 -6.71 -3.94
C SER A 46 6.30 -5.35 -4.32
N VAL A 47 6.83 -4.81 -5.40
CA VAL A 47 6.39 -3.55 -6.01
C VAL A 47 6.15 -3.76 -7.49
N THR A 48 5.30 -2.92 -8.08
CA THR A 48 5.04 -2.92 -9.52
C THR A 48 5.64 -1.66 -10.14
N ILE A 49 6.46 -1.85 -11.17
CA ILE A 49 7.06 -0.78 -11.97
C ILE A 49 6.83 -1.12 -13.44
N PHE A 50 6.21 -0.21 -14.21
CA PHE A 50 5.83 -0.45 -15.61
C PHE A 50 5.07 -1.76 -15.77
N SER A 51 4.10 -2.00 -14.88
CA SER A 51 3.24 -3.19 -14.87
C SER A 51 3.98 -4.52 -14.63
N LYS A 52 5.24 -4.46 -14.21
CA LYS A 52 6.05 -5.64 -13.87
C LYS A 52 6.29 -5.69 -12.36
N GLU A 53 6.15 -6.90 -11.78
CA GLU A 53 6.38 -7.12 -10.35
C GLU A 53 7.85 -7.39 -10.06
N TYR A 54 8.37 -6.74 -9.02
CA TYR A 54 9.71 -6.98 -8.48
C TYR A 54 9.63 -7.23 -7.00
N PHE A 55 10.37 -8.20 -6.50
CA PHE A 55 10.55 -8.42 -5.07
C PHE A 55 11.63 -7.47 -4.54
N VAL A 56 11.47 -7.04 -3.29
CA VAL A 56 12.34 -6.02 -2.69
C VAL A 56 12.99 -6.57 -1.43
N ASN A 57 14.32 -6.48 -1.31
CA ASN A 57 15.02 -6.87 -0.09
C ASN A 57 15.25 -5.67 0.85
N ASP A 58 15.85 -5.92 2.00
CA ASP A 58 16.10 -4.89 3.03
C ASP A 58 16.96 -3.72 2.50
N ASN A 59 17.78 -3.97 1.48
CA ASN A 59 18.66 -2.96 0.89
C ASN A 59 18.02 -2.26 -0.31
N GLY A 60 16.77 -2.53 -0.61
CA GLY A 60 16.06 -1.91 -1.73
C GLY A 60 16.41 -2.51 -3.08
N ARG A 61 17.00 -3.71 -3.11
CA ARG A 61 17.30 -4.39 -4.36
C ARG A 61 16.01 -4.93 -4.99
N LEU A 62 15.81 -4.62 -6.25
CA LEU A 62 14.69 -5.14 -7.05
C LEU A 62 15.10 -6.44 -7.72
N MET A 63 14.28 -7.49 -7.53
CA MET A 63 14.59 -8.84 -7.99
C MET A 63 13.40 -9.43 -8.73
N ASN A 64 13.68 -10.25 -9.76
CA ASN A 64 12.64 -10.96 -10.51
C ASN A 64 12.12 -12.22 -9.79
N ASN A 65 12.83 -12.69 -8.78
CA ASN A 65 12.45 -13.85 -7.97
C ASN A 65 12.46 -13.47 -6.48
N ILE A 66 11.99 -14.39 -5.65
CA ILE A 66 11.84 -14.14 -4.21
C ILE A 66 13.18 -13.75 -3.56
N GLY A 67 14.27 -14.50 -3.85
CA GLY A 67 15.57 -14.22 -3.25
C GLY A 67 15.50 -14.02 -1.73
N ASP A 68 16.17 -12.99 -1.26
CA ASP A 68 16.18 -12.56 0.14
C ASP A 68 15.23 -11.36 0.40
N SER A 69 14.13 -11.30 -0.35
CA SER A 69 13.16 -10.23 -0.19
C SER A 69 12.52 -10.19 1.20
N VAL A 70 12.06 -9.00 1.58
CA VAL A 70 11.45 -8.77 2.90
C VAL A 70 10.19 -9.59 3.07
N GLN A 71 10.08 -10.31 4.18
CA GLN A 71 8.87 -11.04 4.52
C GLN A 71 7.88 -10.11 5.19
N VAL A 72 6.63 -10.13 4.72
CA VAL A 72 5.55 -9.32 5.27
C VAL A 72 4.87 -10.10 6.39
N THR A 73 4.78 -9.50 7.57
CA THR A 73 4.17 -10.14 8.75
C THR A 73 2.71 -9.71 8.91
N THR A 74 1.97 -10.45 9.71
CA THR A 74 0.60 -10.07 10.11
C THR A 74 0.61 -8.71 10.78
N GLU A 75 1.60 -8.44 11.64
CA GLU A 75 1.73 -7.16 12.32
C GLU A 75 1.93 -6.00 11.34
N ASP A 76 2.75 -6.19 10.31
CA ASP A 76 2.92 -5.19 9.26
C ASP A 76 1.57 -4.83 8.62
N ILE A 77 0.82 -5.84 8.23
CA ILE A 77 -0.49 -5.68 7.58
C ILE A 77 -1.44 -4.90 8.49
N GLU A 78 -1.58 -5.32 9.73
CA GLU A 78 -2.50 -4.70 10.69
C GLU A 78 -2.12 -3.25 10.99
N THR A 79 -0.84 -2.99 11.20
CA THR A 79 -0.35 -1.64 11.48
C THR A 79 -0.60 -0.70 10.31
N ILE A 80 -0.27 -1.14 9.10
CA ILE A 80 -0.45 -0.33 7.90
C ILE A 80 -1.94 -0.07 7.65
N TYR A 81 -2.78 -1.08 7.82
CA TYR A 81 -4.24 -0.93 7.68
C TYR A 81 -4.77 0.11 8.66
N GLN A 82 -4.37 0.03 9.94
CA GLN A 82 -4.82 0.97 10.96
C GLN A 82 -4.37 2.40 10.66
N ARG A 83 -3.16 2.58 10.20
CA ARG A 83 -2.66 3.91 9.81
C ARG A 83 -3.42 4.45 8.60
N ALA A 84 -3.71 3.62 7.60
CA ALA A 84 -4.51 4.02 6.46
C ALA A 84 -5.92 4.42 6.89
N PHE A 85 -6.54 3.66 7.77
CA PHE A 85 -7.85 3.94 8.33
C PHE A 85 -7.87 5.32 9.02
N GLN A 86 -6.88 5.59 9.86
CA GLN A 86 -6.77 6.84 10.60
C GLN A 86 -6.51 8.04 9.69
N ASN A 87 -5.93 7.82 8.52
CA ASN A 87 -5.58 8.87 7.56
C ASN A 87 -6.50 8.90 6.33
N SER A 88 -7.67 8.27 6.41
CA SER A 88 -8.65 8.26 5.34
C SER A 88 -9.16 9.67 5.04
N LEU A 89 -9.17 10.06 3.75
CA LEU A 89 -9.61 11.38 3.29
C LEU A 89 -11.11 11.45 3.05
N HIS A 90 -11.76 10.32 2.87
CA HIS A 90 -13.18 10.24 2.52
C HIS A 90 -13.98 9.46 3.55
N SER A 91 -15.29 9.36 3.32
CA SER A 91 -16.16 8.59 4.20
C SER A 91 -15.69 7.13 4.25
N PHE A 92 -15.22 6.72 5.40
CA PHE A 92 -14.73 5.38 5.66
C PHE A 92 -15.77 4.30 5.25
N HIS A 93 -17.01 4.46 5.67
CA HIS A 93 -18.04 3.45 5.39
C HIS A 93 -18.31 3.26 3.91
N ARG A 94 -18.19 4.32 3.12
CA ARG A 94 -18.40 4.24 1.67
C ARG A 94 -17.25 3.52 1.00
N GLU A 95 -16.02 3.87 1.35
CA GLU A 95 -14.84 3.29 0.71
C GLU A 95 -14.58 1.87 1.16
N ILE A 96 -14.79 1.57 2.44
CA ILE A 96 -14.55 0.23 2.97
C ILE A 96 -15.43 -0.82 2.29
N ALA A 97 -16.66 -0.45 1.94
CA ALA A 97 -17.56 -1.33 1.19
C ALA A 97 -17.03 -1.62 -0.22
N ARG A 98 -16.19 -0.75 -0.76
CA ARG A 98 -15.54 -0.91 -2.07
C ARG A 98 -14.18 -1.59 -1.98
N GLY A 99 -13.67 -1.84 -0.77
CA GLY A 99 -12.41 -2.55 -0.55
C GLY A 99 -11.15 -1.71 -0.61
N TYR A 100 -11.26 -0.38 -0.46
CA TYR A 100 -10.09 0.49 -0.43
C TYR A 100 -10.30 1.72 0.46
N ILE A 101 -9.19 2.34 0.82
CA ILE A 101 -9.15 3.60 1.59
C ILE A 101 -8.30 4.59 0.80
N THR A 102 -8.81 5.81 0.58
CA THR A 102 -8.03 6.89 -0.04
C THR A 102 -7.29 7.65 1.06
N VAL A 103 -5.99 7.83 0.88
CA VAL A 103 -5.11 8.54 1.81
C VAL A 103 -4.47 9.75 1.16
N SER A 104 -3.65 10.48 1.91
CA SER A 104 -2.98 11.69 1.45
C SER A 104 -2.32 11.50 0.09
N GLY A 105 -2.36 12.54 -0.74
CA GLY A 105 -1.83 12.51 -2.10
C GLY A 105 -2.70 11.79 -3.11
N GLY A 106 -3.88 11.29 -2.70
CA GLY A 106 -4.80 10.54 -3.56
C GLY A 106 -4.37 9.10 -3.78
N CYS A 107 -3.42 8.61 -3.01
CA CYS A 107 -3.04 7.19 -3.04
C CYS A 107 -4.15 6.34 -2.44
N ARG A 108 -4.26 5.09 -2.88
CA ARG A 108 -5.30 4.17 -2.41
C ARG A 108 -4.70 2.94 -1.79
N VAL A 109 -5.25 2.56 -0.63
CA VAL A 109 -4.88 1.31 0.04
C VAL A 109 -6.02 0.33 -0.12
N GLY A 110 -5.89 -0.59 -1.06
CA GLY A 110 -6.83 -1.70 -1.24
C GLY A 110 -6.55 -2.78 -0.22
N PHE A 111 -7.57 -3.49 0.22
CA PHE A 111 -7.41 -4.52 1.24
C PHE A 111 -8.36 -5.69 1.01
N CYS A 112 -7.94 -6.87 1.49
CA CYS A 112 -8.78 -8.06 1.57
C CYS A 112 -8.83 -8.53 3.01
N GLY A 113 -10.03 -8.85 3.48
CA GLY A 113 -10.25 -9.32 4.84
C GLY A 113 -11.69 -9.75 5.03
N THR A 114 -12.09 -9.95 6.30
CA THR A 114 -13.45 -10.36 6.65
C THR A 114 -14.27 -9.14 7.05
N ALA A 115 -15.36 -8.90 6.34
CA ALA A 115 -16.27 -7.79 6.66
C ALA A 115 -17.01 -8.05 7.97
N VAL A 116 -17.09 -7.02 8.80
CA VAL A 116 -17.94 -6.99 10.01
C VAL A 116 -19.16 -6.14 9.66
N LEU A 117 -20.35 -6.74 9.75
CA LEU A 117 -21.59 -6.09 9.37
C LEU A 117 -22.30 -5.51 10.59
N ASP A 118 -22.98 -4.37 10.41
CA ASP A 118 -23.75 -3.71 11.47
C ASP A 118 -25.23 -3.98 11.27
N PRO A 119 -25.88 -4.81 12.14
CA PRO A 119 -27.30 -5.11 12.04
C PRO A 119 -28.18 -3.86 12.19
N ALA A 120 -27.73 -2.87 12.98
CA ALA A 120 -28.49 -1.63 13.20
C ALA A 120 -28.51 -0.73 11.97
N ARG A 121 -27.64 -0.98 10.99
CA ARG A 121 -27.52 -0.19 9.75
C ARG A 121 -27.78 -1.05 8.52
N SER A 122 -28.76 -1.94 8.60
CA SER A 122 -29.16 -2.83 7.49
C SER A 122 -28.01 -3.71 7.00
N TYR A 123 -27.16 -4.17 7.93
CA TYR A 123 -25.99 -5.00 7.65
C TYR A 123 -24.98 -4.32 6.73
N ALA A 124 -24.89 -2.99 6.79
CA ALA A 124 -23.81 -2.27 6.13
C ALA A 124 -22.45 -2.67 6.70
N VAL A 125 -21.38 -2.55 5.91
CA VAL A 125 -20.03 -2.88 6.39
C VAL A 125 -19.61 -1.86 7.44
N GLU A 126 -19.39 -2.32 8.68
CA GLU A 126 -18.92 -1.50 9.79
C GLU A 126 -17.40 -1.39 9.81
N SER A 127 -16.73 -2.52 9.61
CA SER A 127 -15.28 -2.61 9.64
C SER A 127 -14.81 -3.87 8.90
N VAL A 128 -13.51 -4.03 8.79
CA VAL A 128 -12.90 -5.24 8.23
C VAL A 128 -11.86 -5.75 9.21
N LYS A 129 -11.82 -7.07 9.42
CA LYS A 129 -10.86 -7.74 10.29
C LYS A 129 -10.14 -8.85 9.52
N ASN A 130 -9.11 -9.42 10.15
CA ASN A 130 -8.32 -10.51 9.56
C ASN A 130 -7.82 -10.14 8.17
N ILE A 131 -7.22 -8.95 8.05
CA ILE A 131 -6.70 -8.46 6.79
C ILE A 131 -5.60 -9.41 6.30
N SER A 132 -5.77 -9.96 5.12
CA SER A 132 -4.82 -10.90 4.52
C SER A 132 -3.86 -10.24 3.54
N SER A 133 -4.26 -9.13 2.93
CA SER A 133 -3.43 -8.41 1.96
C SER A 133 -3.77 -6.93 1.89
N LEU A 134 -2.77 -6.17 1.50
CA LEU A 134 -2.90 -4.74 1.18
C LEU A 134 -2.23 -4.49 -0.16
N ASN A 135 -2.86 -3.65 -0.98
CA ASN A 135 -2.29 -3.12 -2.20
C ASN A 135 -2.29 -1.61 -2.10
N ILE A 136 -1.10 -1.02 -2.02
CA ILE A 136 -0.98 0.43 -1.97
C ILE A 136 -0.72 0.94 -3.38
N ARG A 137 -1.72 1.57 -3.99
CA ARG A 137 -1.60 2.14 -5.33
C ARG A 137 -1.12 3.58 -5.21
N ILE A 138 0.01 3.86 -5.85
CA ILE A 138 0.65 5.16 -5.78
C ILE A 138 0.06 6.06 -6.86
N ALA A 139 -0.45 7.21 -6.43
CA ALA A 139 -0.92 8.23 -7.37
C ALA A 139 0.29 8.89 -8.05
N LEU A 140 0.10 9.28 -9.30
CA LEU A 140 1.07 10.04 -10.08
C LEU A 140 0.51 11.43 -10.34
N SER A 141 1.37 12.43 -10.42
CA SER A 141 0.98 13.74 -10.87
C SER A 141 1.88 14.21 -12.00
N LEU A 142 1.31 15.04 -12.88
CA LEU A 142 2.04 15.66 -13.98
C LEU A 142 2.46 17.05 -13.54
N ILE A 143 3.73 17.39 -13.73
CA ILE A 143 4.25 18.72 -13.44
C ILE A 143 4.93 19.30 -14.66
N HIS A 144 4.87 20.62 -14.79
CA HIS A 144 5.67 21.34 -15.77
C HIS A 144 7.07 21.57 -15.23
N ILE A 145 8.04 21.38 -16.08
CA ILE A 145 9.45 21.64 -15.79
C ILE A 145 9.89 22.81 -16.63
#